data_e8ab728d4faf7113f5f0792d415110de
#
_entry.id   e8ab728d4faf7113f5f0792d415110de
#
_cell.length_a   1.000
_cell.length_b   1.000
_cell.length_c   1.000
_cell.angle_alpha   90.00
_cell.angle_beta   90.00
_cell.angle_gamma   90.00
#
_symmetry.space_group_name_H-M   'P 1'
#
loop_
_entity.id
_entity.type
_entity.pdbx_description
1 polymer ?
#
loop_
_entity_poly.entity_id
_entity_poly.type
_entity_poly.pdbx_seq_one_letter_code
_entity_poly.pdbx_strand_id
1 'polypeptide(L)'
;MTGLMRMLLLVVGLGAAMLPAAADEAQIDAAIDAGRGSASSFRTAFAVLQDAVSRADAPTIASLANYPLPVTVDGRRSVLRGEAEFVSRYETVMTEALARIILDQDYGQLRLDGEIVVFGADALRMRPYCTDRSCAASYWLITAIRTE
;
A
#
# COMPACT_ATOMS: atom_id res chain seq x y z
N MET A 1 18.52 70.25 7.51
CA MET A 1 19.48 69.25 8.02
C MET A 1 18.80 67.91 7.99
N THR A 2 19.29 67.06 7.16
CA THR A 2 18.74 65.82 6.64
C THR A 2 18.88 64.65 7.64
N GLY A 3 17.74 64.10 8.06
CA GLY A 3 17.67 62.89 8.86
C GLY A 3 17.24 61.71 8.00
N LEU A 4 18.21 60.86 7.63
CA LEU A 4 18.00 59.61 6.88
C LEU A 4 17.37 58.55 7.76
N MET A 5 16.09 58.27 7.61
CA MET A 5 15.39 57.18 8.29
C MET A 5 15.60 55.89 7.49
N ARG A 6 16.50 55.01 7.97
CA ARG A 6 16.73 53.67 7.44
C ARG A 6 15.57 52.76 7.82
N MET A 7 14.76 52.42 6.83
CA MET A 7 13.70 51.46 6.95
C MET A 7 14.30 50.06 6.85
N LEU A 8 14.29 49.32 7.96
CA LEU A 8 14.77 47.95 8.06
C LEU A 8 13.61 47.03 7.62
N LEU A 9 13.71 46.48 6.43
CA LEU A 9 12.76 45.45 5.93
C LEU A 9 13.10 44.12 6.61
N LEU A 10 12.25 43.67 7.52
CA LEU A 10 12.28 42.35 8.11
C LEU A 10 11.64 41.39 7.08
N VAL A 11 12.45 40.60 6.38
CA VAL A 11 12.01 39.49 5.56
C VAL A 11 11.72 38.32 6.48
N VAL A 12 10.44 38.09 6.83
CA VAL A 12 9.99 36.89 7.48
C VAL A 12 9.96 35.77 6.44
N GLY A 13 11.01 34.95 6.42
CA GLY A 13 11.05 33.73 5.64
C GLY A 13 10.03 32.73 6.20
N LEU A 14 8.92 32.47 5.45
CA LEU A 14 8.06 31.32 5.71
C LEU A 14 8.86 30.04 5.39
N GLY A 15 9.47 29.45 6.40
CA GLY A 15 9.98 28.09 6.30
C GLY A 15 8.80 27.12 6.22
N ALA A 16 8.51 26.62 5.03
CA ALA A 16 7.63 25.46 4.88
C ALA A 16 8.31 24.29 5.61
N ALA A 17 7.79 23.94 6.79
CA ALA A 17 8.19 22.73 7.49
C ALA A 17 7.70 21.53 6.63
N MET A 18 8.59 20.94 5.85
CA MET A 18 8.38 19.62 5.31
C MET A 18 8.30 18.65 6.50
N LEU A 19 7.10 18.16 6.81
CA LEU A 19 6.93 17.07 7.76
C LEU A 19 7.69 15.86 7.18
N PRO A 20 8.53 15.20 7.96
CA PRO A 20 9.31 14.08 7.46
C PRO A 20 8.38 12.90 7.10
N ALA A 21 8.65 12.20 6.01
CA ALA A 21 7.93 11.01 5.57
C ALA A 21 7.74 9.96 6.69
N ALA A 22 8.65 9.91 7.66
CA ALA A 22 8.56 9.06 8.85
C ALA A 22 7.34 9.35 9.75
N ALA A 23 6.80 10.57 9.75
CA ALA A 23 5.60 10.90 10.52
C ALA A 23 4.34 10.32 9.87
N ASP A 24 4.28 10.30 8.54
CA ASP A 24 3.17 9.73 7.80
C ASP A 24 3.17 8.20 7.93
N GLU A 25 4.33 7.55 7.87
CA GLU A 25 4.47 6.12 8.11
C GLU A 25 4.04 5.71 9.52
N ALA A 26 4.39 6.48 10.55
CA ALA A 26 3.97 6.20 11.92
C ALA A 26 2.45 6.31 12.10
N GLN A 27 1.78 7.17 11.34
CA GLN A 27 0.31 7.25 11.34
C GLN A 27 -0.33 6.01 10.69
N ILE A 28 0.27 5.50 9.61
CA ILE A 28 -0.18 4.25 8.99
C ILE A 28 0.00 3.07 9.95
N ASP A 29 1.17 2.95 10.60
CA ASP A 29 1.42 1.92 11.61
C ASP A 29 0.39 1.95 12.74
N ALA A 30 0.15 3.13 13.31
CA ALA A 30 -0.82 3.31 14.39
C ALA A 30 -2.24 2.93 13.96
N ALA A 31 -2.64 3.27 12.74
CA ALA A 31 -3.94 2.91 12.19
C ALA A 31 -4.08 1.40 11.96
N ILE A 32 -3.03 0.72 11.51
CA ILE A 32 -3.01 -0.73 11.35
C ILE A 32 -3.08 -1.43 12.72
N ASP A 33 -2.27 -0.99 13.69
CA ASP A 33 -2.21 -1.57 15.04
C ASP A 33 -3.48 -1.32 15.85
N ALA A 34 -4.28 -0.32 15.50
CA ALA A 34 -5.60 -0.09 16.09
C ALA A 34 -6.66 -1.13 15.65
N GLY A 35 -6.41 -1.87 14.57
CA GLY A 35 -7.25 -2.95 14.06
C GLY A 35 -6.80 -4.33 14.52
N ARG A 36 -7.09 -5.35 13.72
CA ARG A 36 -6.64 -6.73 13.95
C ARG A 36 -5.29 -7.05 13.33
N GLY A 37 -4.76 -6.13 12.53
CA GLY A 37 -3.46 -6.28 11.91
C GLY A 37 -2.32 -5.94 12.86
N SER A 38 -1.11 -6.28 12.45
CA SER A 38 0.13 -5.80 13.03
C SER A 38 0.88 -4.99 11.99
N ALA A 39 1.29 -3.78 12.32
CA ALA A 39 2.06 -2.93 11.42
C ALA A 39 3.37 -3.59 11.01
N SER A 40 4.05 -4.30 11.94
CA SER A 40 5.29 -5.01 11.62
C SER A 40 5.07 -6.14 10.60
N SER A 41 3.98 -6.91 10.73
CA SER A 41 3.65 -7.96 9.76
C SER A 41 3.20 -7.38 8.42
N PHE A 42 2.51 -6.23 8.43
CA PHE A 42 2.15 -5.55 7.20
C PHE A 42 3.39 -4.99 6.47
N ARG A 43 4.32 -4.36 7.18
CA ARG A 43 5.59 -3.88 6.57
C ARG A 43 6.34 -5.01 5.87
N THR A 44 6.37 -6.19 6.49
CA THR A 44 6.97 -7.38 5.86
C THR A 44 6.22 -7.78 4.59
N ALA A 45 4.88 -7.88 4.65
CA ALA A 45 4.06 -8.23 3.49
C ALA A 45 4.17 -7.20 2.35
N PHE A 46 4.20 -5.91 2.70
CA PHE A 46 4.38 -4.81 1.75
C PHE A 46 5.72 -4.91 1.02
N ALA A 47 6.82 -5.11 1.76
CA ALA A 47 8.15 -5.25 1.18
C ALA A 47 8.26 -6.49 0.29
N VAL A 48 7.72 -7.64 0.74
CA VAL A 48 7.69 -8.88 -0.04
C VAL A 48 6.89 -8.70 -1.32
N LEU A 49 5.74 -8.02 -1.27
CA LEU A 49 4.92 -7.77 -2.45
C LEU A 49 5.67 -6.90 -3.47
N GLN A 50 6.25 -5.78 -3.04
CA GLN A 50 7.00 -4.89 -3.95
C GLN A 50 8.21 -5.60 -4.56
N ASP A 51 8.96 -6.35 -3.77
CA ASP A 51 10.11 -7.12 -4.25
C ASP A 51 9.68 -8.20 -5.27
N ALA A 52 8.63 -8.96 -4.98
CA ALA A 52 8.11 -9.97 -5.89
C ALA A 52 7.58 -9.38 -7.20
N VAL A 53 6.88 -8.25 -7.13
CA VAL A 53 6.41 -7.52 -8.34
C VAL A 53 7.60 -7.02 -9.16
N SER A 54 8.64 -6.48 -8.53
CA SER A 54 9.83 -5.98 -9.22
C SER A 54 10.57 -7.05 -10.02
N ARG A 55 10.46 -8.31 -9.58
CA ARG A 55 11.08 -9.47 -10.22
C ARG A 55 10.13 -10.30 -11.07
N ALA A 56 8.86 -9.88 -11.19
CA ALA A 56 7.79 -10.64 -11.84
C ALA A 56 7.66 -12.07 -11.26
N ASP A 57 7.86 -12.22 -9.95
CA ASP A 57 7.78 -13.50 -9.24
C ASP A 57 6.32 -13.89 -8.98
N ALA A 58 5.67 -14.41 -10.02
CA ALA A 58 4.27 -14.80 -9.98
C ALA A 58 3.93 -15.81 -8.86
N PRO A 59 4.74 -16.85 -8.57
CA PRO A 59 4.47 -17.76 -7.47
C PRO A 59 4.44 -17.07 -6.11
N THR A 60 5.40 -16.18 -5.81
CA THR A 60 5.42 -15.44 -4.54
C THR A 60 4.21 -14.53 -4.43
N ILE A 61 3.85 -13.79 -5.49
CA ILE A 61 2.65 -12.93 -5.47
C ILE A 61 1.39 -13.78 -5.28
N ALA A 62 1.26 -14.91 -5.96
CA ALA A 62 0.14 -15.83 -5.82
C ALA A 62 -0.03 -16.32 -4.38
N SER A 63 1.07 -16.61 -3.66
CA SER A 63 1.04 -17.04 -2.27
C SER A 63 0.61 -15.94 -1.30
N LEU A 64 0.69 -14.67 -1.71
CA LEU A 64 0.20 -13.53 -0.92
C LEU A 64 -1.30 -13.25 -1.12
N ALA A 65 -2.01 -14.05 -1.90
CA ALA A 65 -3.43 -13.83 -2.18
C ALA A 65 -4.33 -14.78 -1.40
N ASN A 66 -5.49 -14.27 -1.01
CA ASN A 66 -6.57 -15.07 -0.44
C ASN A 66 -7.49 -15.56 -1.55
N TYR A 67 -7.71 -16.86 -1.60
CA TYR A 67 -8.56 -17.48 -2.63
C TYR A 67 -9.90 -17.93 -2.05
N PRO A 68 -10.99 -17.82 -2.82
CA PRO A 68 -11.09 -17.32 -4.19
C PRO A 68 -10.84 -15.81 -4.28
N LEU A 69 -9.97 -15.37 -5.22
CA LEU A 69 -9.56 -13.99 -5.39
C LEU A 69 -10.41 -13.30 -6.48
N PRO A 70 -11.23 -12.30 -6.14
CA PRO A 70 -11.92 -11.49 -7.14
C PRO A 70 -10.94 -10.55 -7.85
N VAL A 71 -11.00 -10.57 -9.19
CA VAL A 71 -10.16 -9.75 -10.07
C VAL A 71 -11.04 -9.05 -11.09
N THR A 72 -10.82 -7.76 -11.27
CA THR A 72 -11.41 -6.96 -12.35
C THR A 72 -10.28 -6.37 -13.18
N VAL A 73 -10.24 -6.70 -14.46
CA VAL A 73 -9.26 -6.18 -15.42
C VAL A 73 -10.02 -5.65 -16.63
N ASP A 74 -9.77 -4.41 -17.02
CA ASP A 74 -10.46 -3.73 -18.13
C ASP A 74 -12.00 -3.87 -18.02
N GLY A 75 -12.54 -3.68 -16.83
CA GLY A 75 -13.97 -3.79 -16.53
C GLY A 75 -14.51 -5.24 -16.53
N ARG A 76 -13.70 -6.26 -16.83
CA ARG A 76 -14.10 -7.65 -16.81
C ARG A 76 -13.83 -8.29 -15.47
N ARG A 77 -14.90 -8.78 -14.83
CA ARG A 77 -14.81 -9.47 -13.56
C ARG A 77 -14.54 -10.96 -13.75
N SER A 78 -13.63 -11.50 -12.96
CA SER A 78 -13.35 -12.93 -12.86
C SER A 78 -12.95 -13.28 -11.41
N VAL A 79 -12.86 -14.57 -11.14
CA VAL A 79 -12.44 -15.08 -9.83
C VAL A 79 -11.36 -16.11 -10.05
N LEU A 80 -10.20 -15.92 -9.44
CA LEU A 80 -9.14 -16.91 -9.44
C LEU A 80 -9.34 -17.85 -8.25
N ARG A 81 -9.28 -19.16 -8.52
CA ARG A 81 -9.60 -20.18 -7.51
C ARG A 81 -8.41 -20.65 -6.70
N GLY A 82 -7.18 -20.36 -7.14
CA GLY A 82 -5.98 -20.78 -6.46
C GLY A 82 -4.71 -20.23 -7.10
N GLU A 83 -3.58 -20.50 -6.44
CA GLU A 83 -2.26 -20.02 -6.85
C GLU A 83 -1.90 -20.44 -8.30
N ALA A 84 -2.17 -21.68 -8.66
CA ALA A 84 -1.86 -22.19 -10.00
C ALA A 84 -2.62 -21.40 -11.10
N GLU A 85 -3.88 -21.03 -10.84
CA GLU A 85 -4.65 -20.20 -11.77
C GLU A 85 -4.12 -18.78 -11.84
N PHE A 86 -3.70 -18.21 -10.70
CA PHE A 86 -3.04 -16.90 -10.65
C PHE A 86 -1.78 -16.91 -11.51
N VAL A 87 -0.88 -17.88 -11.28
CA VAL A 87 0.39 -17.99 -12.02
C VAL A 87 0.14 -18.15 -13.51
N SER A 88 -0.82 -18.99 -13.92
CA SER A 88 -1.14 -19.20 -15.34
C SER A 88 -1.72 -17.95 -16.03
N ARG A 89 -2.33 -17.05 -15.26
CA ARG A 89 -2.95 -15.80 -15.75
C ARG A 89 -2.17 -14.55 -15.34
N TYR A 90 -0.94 -14.72 -14.89
CA TYR A 90 -0.14 -13.64 -14.30
C TYR A 90 -0.10 -12.40 -15.19
N GLU A 91 0.27 -12.53 -16.45
CA GLU A 91 0.37 -11.42 -17.42
C GLU A 91 -0.94 -10.65 -17.61
N THR A 92 -2.08 -11.34 -17.47
CA THR A 92 -3.40 -10.71 -17.58
C THR A 92 -3.81 -9.99 -16.29
N VAL A 93 -3.47 -10.57 -15.14
CA VAL A 93 -3.87 -10.06 -13.83
C VAL A 93 -2.93 -8.96 -13.34
N MET A 94 -1.61 -9.21 -13.42
CA MET A 94 -0.57 -8.26 -13.05
C MET A 94 -0.19 -7.41 -14.26
N THR A 95 -1.11 -6.52 -14.66
CA THR A 95 -0.86 -5.59 -15.75
C THR A 95 0.31 -4.66 -15.41
N GLU A 96 0.95 -4.09 -16.43
CA GLU A 96 2.02 -3.09 -16.21
C GLU A 96 1.55 -1.91 -15.37
N ALA A 97 0.30 -1.47 -15.56
CA ALA A 97 -0.29 -0.40 -14.76
C ALA A 97 -0.41 -0.78 -13.28
N LEU A 98 -0.89 -2.00 -12.96
CA LEU A 98 -0.97 -2.49 -11.58
C LEU A 98 0.42 -2.64 -10.97
N ALA A 99 1.36 -3.23 -11.70
CA ALA A 99 2.73 -3.39 -11.22
C ALA A 99 3.35 -2.03 -10.86
N ARG A 100 3.16 -1.02 -11.71
CA ARG A 100 3.63 0.34 -11.44
C ARG A 100 2.97 0.95 -10.21
N ILE A 101 1.65 0.81 -10.05
CA ILE A 101 0.94 1.28 -8.85
C ILE A 101 1.53 0.65 -7.58
N ILE A 102 1.82 -0.66 -7.59
CA ILE A 102 2.40 -1.34 -6.43
C ILE A 102 3.83 -0.86 -6.15
N LEU A 103 4.67 -0.76 -7.18
CA LEU A 103 6.07 -0.38 -7.04
C LEU A 103 6.25 1.08 -6.61
N ASP A 104 5.41 1.98 -7.12
CA ASP A 104 5.46 3.41 -6.81
C ASP A 104 4.71 3.77 -5.52
N GLN A 105 4.01 2.80 -4.88
CA GLN A 105 3.27 3.04 -3.65
C GLN A 105 4.23 3.37 -2.51
N ASP A 106 4.16 4.60 -2.03
CA ASP A 106 4.81 5.02 -0.79
C ASP A 106 4.02 4.50 0.42
N TYR A 107 4.73 3.98 1.43
CA TYR A 107 4.12 3.44 2.63
C TYR A 107 3.30 4.49 3.40
N GLY A 108 3.84 5.70 3.53
CA GLY A 108 3.17 6.81 4.21
C GLY A 108 1.94 7.36 3.46
N GLN A 109 1.78 7.01 2.18
CA GLN A 109 0.65 7.41 1.34
C GLN A 109 -0.42 6.31 1.20
N LEU A 110 -0.26 5.19 1.91
CA LEU A 110 -1.28 4.13 1.95
C LEU A 110 -2.58 4.67 2.56
N ARG A 111 -3.68 4.12 2.07
CA ARG A 111 -5.01 4.44 2.59
C ARG A 111 -5.60 3.23 3.29
N LEU A 112 -6.26 3.46 4.43
CA LEU A 112 -7.01 2.43 5.13
C LEU A 112 -8.51 2.63 4.91
N ASP A 113 -9.21 1.53 4.64
CA ASP A 113 -10.67 1.41 4.60
C ASP A 113 -11.07 0.37 5.68
N GLY A 114 -11.29 0.85 6.90
CA GLY A 114 -11.36 -0.02 8.08
C GLY A 114 -10.04 -0.75 8.32
N GLU A 115 -10.08 -2.09 8.30
CA GLU A 115 -8.89 -2.94 8.45
C GLU A 115 -8.20 -3.27 7.11
N ILE A 116 -8.72 -2.73 6.01
CA ILE A 116 -8.21 -3.01 4.67
C ILE A 116 -7.20 -1.94 4.29
N VAL A 117 -6.02 -2.35 3.87
CA VAL A 117 -5.05 -1.46 3.23
C VAL A 117 -5.30 -1.44 1.73
N VAL A 118 -5.34 -0.24 1.17
CA VAL A 118 -5.68 0.04 -0.23
C VAL A 118 -4.50 0.68 -0.93
N PHE A 119 -4.09 0.10 -2.06
CA PHE A 119 -3.05 0.60 -2.95
C PHE A 119 -3.67 1.41 -4.10
N GLY A 120 -3.04 2.53 -4.42
CA GLY A 120 -3.51 3.43 -5.47
C GLY A 120 -4.94 3.91 -5.24
N ALA A 121 -5.69 4.07 -6.31
CA ALA A 121 -7.11 4.47 -6.28
C ALA A 121 -8.08 3.28 -6.11
N ASP A 122 -7.68 2.22 -5.40
CA ASP A 122 -8.41 0.95 -5.20
C ASP A 122 -7.96 -0.17 -6.16
N ALA A 123 -6.72 -0.10 -6.62
CA ALA A 123 -6.18 -1.08 -7.56
C ALA A 123 -5.90 -2.45 -6.92
N LEU A 124 -5.48 -2.46 -5.64
CA LEU A 124 -5.22 -3.67 -4.88
C LEU A 124 -5.62 -3.45 -3.41
N ARG A 125 -6.21 -4.48 -2.81
CA ARG A 125 -6.63 -4.49 -1.41
C ARG A 125 -5.95 -5.63 -0.66
N MET A 126 -5.46 -5.34 0.55
CA MET A 126 -4.93 -6.33 1.47
C MET A 126 -5.67 -6.29 2.81
N ARG A 127 -5.85 -7.46 3.43
CA ARG A 127 -6.46 -7.60 4.76
C ARG A 127 -5.59 -8.43 5.69
N PRO A 128 -5.66 -8.15 7.01
CA PRO A 128 -5.06 -9.02 8.00
C PRO A 128 -5.91 -10.26 8.25
N TYR A 129 -5.24 -11.37 8.47
CA TYR A 129 -5.83 -12.63 8.92
C TYR A 129 -5.13 -13.07 10.20
N CYS A 130 -5.90 -13.38 11.22
CA CYS A 130 -5.35 -13.86 12.50
C CYS A 130 -4.93 -15.32 12.37
N THR A 131 -3.81 -15.69 12.99
CA THR A 131 -3.36 -17.07 13.05
C THR A 131 -4.11 -17.88 14.09
N ASP A 132 -4.71 -17.21 15.09
CA ASP A 132 -5.48 -17.80 16.16
C ASP A 132 -6.65 -16.87 16.60
N ARG A 133 -7.45 -17.34 17.57
CA ARG A 133 -8.58 -16.58 18.09
C ARG A 133 -8.20 -15.31 18.86
N SER A 134 -7.00 -15.26 19.42
CA SER A 134 -6.49 -14.10 20.17
C SER A 134 -5.97 -13.01 19.26
N CYS A 135 -5.71 -13.34 17.99
CA CYS A 135 -5.08 -12.45 17.01
C CYS A 135 -3.72 -11.89 17.48
N ALA A 136 -3.00 -12.67 18.29
CA ALA A 136 -1.67 -12.28 18.76
C ALA A 136 -0.64 -12.19 17.62
N ALA A 137 -0.88 -12.91 16.53
CA ALA A 137 -0.13 -12.82 15.28
C ALA A 137 -1.09 -12.77 14.09
N SER A 138 -0.74 -11.98 13.11
CA SER A 138 -1.50 -11.82 11.88
C SER A 138 -0.58 -11.89 10.65
N TYR A 139 -1.15 -12.29 9.53
CA TYR A 139 -0.53 -12.22 8.21
C TYR A 139 -1.45 -11.48 7.25
N TRP A 140 -0.90 -10.97 6.16
CA TRP A 140 -1.63 -10.11 5.25
C TRP A 140 -1.77 -10.75 3.89
N LEU A 141 -2.99 -10.74 3.34
CA LEU A 141 -3.29 -11.31 2.03
C LEU A 141 -3.99 -10.29 1.13
N ILE A 142 -3.70 -10.39 -0.15
CA ILE A 142 -4.42 -9.69 -1.21
C ILE A 142 -5.84 -10.27 -1.29
N THR A 143 -6.85 -9.42 -1.21
CA THR A 143 -8.26 -9.83 -1.21
C THR A 143 -9.05 -9.35 -2.41
N ALA A 144 -8.51 -8.42 -3.18
CA ALA A 144 -9.09 -7.96 -4.44
C ALA A 144 -8.04 -7.27 -5.30
N ILE A 145 -8.19 -7.40 -6.61
CA ILE A 145 -7.41 -6.69 -7.64
C ILE A 145 -8.40 -6.01 -8.59
N ARG A 146 -8.15 -4.74 -8.91
CA ARG A 146 -8.94 -3.96 -9.86
C ARG A 146 -8.00 -3.11 -10.70
N THR A 147 -7.99 -3.36 -11.99
CA THR A 147 -7.27 -2.56 -12.98
C THR A 147 -8.26 -2.07 -14.04
N GLU A 148 -8.15 -0.80 -14.39
CA GLU A 148 -8.87 -0.20 -15.50
C GLU A 148 -8.04 -0.27 -16.78
#